data_374aac0690b1dbdb377fcaec76059731
#
_entry.id   374aac0690b1dbdb377fcaec76059731
#
_cell.length_a   1.000
_cell.length_b   1.000
_cell.length_c   1.000
_cell.angle_alpha   90.00
_cell.angle_beta   90.00
_cell.angle_gamma   90.00
#
_symmetry.space_group_name_H-M   'P 1'
#
loop_
_entity.id
_entity.type
_entity.pdbx_description
1 polymer ?
#
loop_
_entity_poly.entity_id
_entity_poly.type
_entity_poly.pdbx_seq_one_letter_code
_entity_poly.pdbx_strand_id
1 'polypeptide(L)'
;MNTSPQLLSRRQSLKALGRSLAGGALWGGLAATGLSGCGFQLRQSADLPFKTLFLILPRQSALGTDLRRNLASQANLKVFTEAPDMATSEVVLDVMSEVRERVVVGLNASGQVRELQLRLKVKFRLRTPQ
;
A
#
# COMPACT_ATOMS: atom_id res chain seq x y z
N MET A 1 29.94 52.31 -24.40
CA MET A 1 30.53 50.96 -24.32
C MET A 1 29.44 49.98 -24.26
N ASN A 2 29.18 49.30 -25.37
CA ASN A 2 27.98 48.48 -25.60
C ASN A 2 28.36 46.99 -25.50
N THR A 3 28.02 46.34 -24.40
CA THR A 3 28.32 44.92 -24.21
C THR A 3 27.04 44.11 -24.49
N SER A 4 26.92 43.56 -25.69
CA SER A 4 25.81 42.70 -26.09
C SER A 4 26.00 41.30 -25.49
N PRO A 5 24.96 40.69 -24.87
CA PRO A 5 25.04 39.30 -24.41
C PRO A 5 25.01 38.34 -25.62
N GLN A 6 26.08 37.60 -25.79
CA GLN A 6 26.18 36.52 -26.77
C GLN A 6 25.25 35.37 -26.39
N LEU A 7 24.18 35.24 -27.15
CA LEU A 7 23.25 34.09 -27.07
C LEU A 7 23.99 32.85 -27.61
N LEU A 8 24.44 31.99 -26.70
CA LEU A 8 25.01 30.69 -27.04
C LEU A 8 24.00 29.84 -27.80
N SER A 9 24.30 29.53 -29.04
CA SER A 9 23.48 28.70 -29.92
C SER A 9 23.29 27.32 -29.32
N ARG A 10 22.02 26.80 -29.32
CA ARG A 10 21.62 25.46 -28.85
C ARG A 10 22.49 24.32 -29.37
N ARG A 11 23.13 24.50 -30.53
CA ARG A 11 24.02 23.52 -31.14
C ARG A 11 25.39 23.41 -30.46
N GLN A 12 25.84 24.47 -29.77
CA GLN A 12 27.13 24.47 -29.04
C GLN A 12 26.98 23.80 -27.68
N SER A 13 25.81 23.89 -27.03
CA SER A 13 25.52 23.22 -25.77
C SER A 13 25.49 21.70 -25.91
N LEU A 14 25.02 21.17 -27.04
CA LEU A 14 24.98 19.74 -27.33
C LEU A 14 26.33 19.09 -27.59
N LYS A 15 27.30 19.88 -28.11
CA LYS A 15 28.68 19.41 -28.36
C LYS A 15 29.54 19.37 -27.09
N ALA A 16 29.22 20.20 -26.09
CA ALA A 16 29.89 20.21 -24.79
C ALA A 16 29.45 19.01 -23.91
N LEU A 17 28.20 18.53 -24.04
CA LEU A 17 27.71 17.37 -23.29
C LEU A 17 28.33 16.04 -23.75
N GLY A 18 28.74 15.95 -25.03
CA GLY A 18 29.25 14.70 -25.60
C GLY A 18 30.72 14.38 -25.24
N ARG A 19 31.47 15.32 -24.68
CA ARG A 19 32.92 15.13 -24.37
C ARG A 19 33.19 14.75 -22.91
N SER A 20 32.23 14.87 -22.03
CA SER A 20 32.38 14.54 -20.60
C SER A 20 31.96 13.11 -20.25
N LEU A 21 31.46 12.31 -21.22
CA LEU A 21 31.02 10.93 -20.98
C LEU A 21 32.14 9.87 -20.99
N ALA A 22 33.35 10.24 -21.45
CA ALA A 22 34.46 9.27 -21.54
C ALA A 22 35.31 9.13 -20.26
N GLY A 23 35.18 10.07 -19.30
CA GLY A 23 35.95 10.06 -18.05
C GLY A 23 35.19 9.63 -16.81
N GLY A 24 33.87 9.50 -16.88
CA GLY A 24 32.98 9.24 -15.71
C GLY A 24 32.60 7.80 -15.47
N ALA A 25 32.95 6.87 -16.36
CA ALA A 25 32.47 5.47 -16.29
C ALA A 25 33.08 4.65 -15.14
N LEU A 26 34.23 5.08 -14.57
CA LEU A 26 34.88 4.35 -13.47
C LEU A 26 34.41 4.79 -12.07
N TRP A 27 33.81 5.99 -11.91
CA TRP A 27 33.32 6.47 -10.61
C TRP A 27 31.80 6.32 -10.43
N GLY A 28 31.08 6.11 -11.51
CA GLY A 28 29.62 5.88 -11.49
C GLY A 28 29.20 4.47 -11.01
N GLY A 29 30.11 3.49 -11.11
CA GLY A 29 29.82 2.11 -10.73
C GLY A 29 29.72 1.86 -9.21
N LEU A 30 30.38 2.69 -8.39
CA LEU A 30 30.38 2.54 -6.92
C LEU A 30 29.15 3.19 -6.27
N ALA A 31 28.52 4.16 -6.92
CA ALA A 31 27.34 4.85 -6.35
C ALA A 31 26.04 4.07 -6.54
N ALA A 32 25.98 3.14 -7.51
CA ALA A 32 24.78 2.35 -7.78
C ALA A 32 24.55 1.18 -6.79
N THR A 33 25.58 0.76 -6.06
CA THR A 33 25.49 -0.36 -5.10
C THR A 33 24.97 0.08 -3.73
N GLY A 34 24.90 1.38 -3.45
CA GLY A 34 24.43 1.91 -2.15
C GLY A 34 22.92 2.03 -1.99
N LEU A 35 22.11 1.90 -3.08
CA LEU A 35 20.65 2.09 -3.01
C LEU A 35 19.84 0.81 -2.74
N SER A 36 20.47 -0.34 -2.69
CA SER A 36 19.78 -1.62 -2.41
C SER A 36 19.57 -1.91 -0.92
N GLY A 37 19.96 -1.00 -0.01
CA GLY A 37 19.85 -1.20 1.44
C GLY A 37 18.50 -0.88 2.08
N CYS A 38 17.58 -0.23 1.36
CA CYS A 38 16.21 -0.07 1.86
C CYS A 38 15.43 -1.32 1.47
N GLY A 39 15.22 -2.25 2.42
CA GLY A 39 14.40 -3.46 2.25
C GLY A 39 12.92 -3.17 1.95
N PHE A 40 12.67 -2.22 1.06
CA PHE A 40 11.34 -1.84 0.60
C PHE A 40 10.86 -2.87 -0.41
N GLN A 41 10.10 -3.84 0.06
CA GLN A 41 9.41 -4.78 -0.83
C GLN A 41 8.02 -4.24 -1.14
N LEU A 42 7.67 -4.21 -2.43
CA LEU A 42 6.30 -4.00 -2.85
C LEU A 42 5.41 -5.09 -2.23
N ARG A 43 4.20 -4.72 -1.81
CA ARG A 43 3.22 -5.66 -1.28
C ARG A 43 2.97 -6.77 -2.31
N GLN A 44 3.38 -7.97 -1.98
CA GLN A 44 3.10 -9.15 -2.79
C GLN A 44 1.71 -9.71 -2.42
N SER A 45 1.04 -10.32 -3.39
CA SER A 45 -0.18 -11.08 -3.12
C SER A 45 0.15 -12.27 -2.22
N ALA A 46 -0.66 -12.48 -1.18
CA ALA A 46 -0.50 -13.65 -0.32
C ALA A 46 -0.85 -14.92 -1.11
N ASP A 47 -0.03 -15.95 -0.97
CA ASP A 47 -0.38 -17.28 -1.48
C ASP A 47 -1.35 -17.94 -0.49
N LEU A 48 -2.61 -18.02 -0.91
CA LEU A 48 -3.68 -18.56 -0.07
C LEU A 48 -3.92 -20.04 -0.44
N PRO A 49 -4.12 -20.93 0.55
CA PRO A 49 -4.36 -22.35 0.30
C PRO A 49 -5.76 -22.65 -0.25
N PHE A 50 -6.58 -21.64 -0.49
CA PHE A 50 -7.93 -21.74 -1.04
C PHE A 50 -8.13 -20.73 -2.18
N LYS A 51 -9.05 -21.02 -3.09
CA LYS A 51 -9.33 -20.20 -4.29
C LYS A 51 -10.67 -19.50 -4.22
N THR A 52 -11.57 -19.95 -3.35
CA THR A 52 -12.92 -19.39 -3.19
C THR A 52 -13.21 -19.03 -1.75
N LEU A 53 -13.68 -17.80 -1.54
CA LEU A 53 -13.96 -17.23 -0.24
C LEU A 53 -15.37 -16.65 -0.22
N PHE A 54 -16.20 -17.08 0.73
CA PHE A 54 -17.45 -16.41 1.03
C PHE A 54 -17.28 -15.42 2.17
N LEU A 55 -17.77 -14.19 1.99
CA LEU A 55 -17.56 -13.09 2.93
C LEU A 55 -18.87 -12.67 3.59
N ILE A 56 -18.97 -12.85 4.90
CA ILE A 56 -20.08 -12.37 5.74
C ILE A 56 -19.63 -11.11 6.45
N LEU A 57 -20.31 -10.00 6.18
CA LEU A 57 -20.00 -8.68 6.72
C LEU A 57 -21.19 -8.04 7.41
N PRO A 58 -20.97 -7.22 8.46
CA PRO A 58 -22.01 -6.33 8.98
C PRO A 58 -22.48 -5.36 7.88
N ARG A 59 -23.80 -5.06 7.86
CA ARG A 59 -24.43 -4.29 6.77
C ARG A 59 -23.80 -2.90 6.51
N GLN A 60 -23.25 -2.25 7.53
CA GLN A 60 -22.68 -0.91 7.45
C GLN A 60 -21.19 -0.90 7.85
N SER A 61 -20.42 -1.87 7.37
CA SER A 61 -19.00 -1.97 7.66
C SER A 61 -18.18 -1.23 6.59
N ALA A 62 -17.52 -0.14 6.99
CA ALA A 62 -16.55 0.54 6.14
C ALA A 62 -15.33 -0.36 5.89
N LEU A 63 -14.84 -1.04 6.95
CA LEU A 63 -13.79 -2.06 6.82
C LEU A 63 -14.22 -3.16 5.86
N GLY A 64 -15.47 -3.61 5.91
CA GLY A 64 -15.99 -4.66 5.05
C GLY A 64 -15.93 -4.29 3.57
N THR A 65 -16.22 -3.04 3.23
CA THR A 65 -16.13 -2.55 1.85
C THR A 65 -14.68 -2.58 1.36
N ASP A 66 -13.74 -2.11 2.17
CA ASP A 66 -12.32 -2.10 1.84
C ASP A 66 -11.73 -3.51 1.80
N LEU A 67 -12.12 -4.37 2.74
CA LEU A 67 -11.72 -5.77 2.79
C LEU A 67 -12.17 -6.52 1.53
N ARG A 68 -13.44 -6.38 1.13
CA ARG A 68 -13.97 -6.97 -0.10
C ARG A 68 -13.19 -6.52 -1.33
N ARG A 69 -12.92 -5.21 -1.45
CA ARG A 69 -12.15 -4.65 -2.57
C ARG A 69 -10.74 -5.20 -2.61
N ASN A 70 -10.06 -5.25 -1.46
CA ASN A 70 -8.70 -5.77 -1.37
C ASN A 70 -8.62 -7.28 -1.65
N LEU A 71 -9.59 -8.07 -1.18
CA LEU A 71 -9.64 -9.51 -1.45
C LEU A 71 -9.98 -9.79 -2.92
N ALA A 72 -10.93 -9.05 -3.50
CA ALA A 72 -11.30 -9.18 -4.91
C ALA A 72 -10.18 -8.77 -5.88
N SER A 73 -9.20 -7.97 -5.43
CA SER A 73 -8.03 -7.62 -6.24
C SER A 73 -6.95 -8.71 -6.28
N GLN A 74 -7.07 -9.78 -5.48
CA GLN A 74 -6.14 -10.91 -5.51
C GLN A 74 -6.40 -11.76 -6.75
N ALA A 75 -5.36 -11.98 -7.57
CA ALA A 75 -5.50 -12.67 -8.85
C ALA A 75 -6.01 -14.11 -8.75
N ASN A 76 -5.74 -14.79 -7.62
CA ASN A 76 -6.05 -16.21 -7.43
C ASN A 76 -7.22 -16.47 -6.48
N LEU A 77 -7.98 -15.42 -6.08
CA LEU A 77 -9.06 -15.51 -5.11
C LEU A 77 -10.38 -15.02 -5.70
N LYS A 78 -11.40 -15.87 -5.70
CA LYS A 78 -12.78 -15.49 -6.03
C LYS A 78 -13.57 -15.23 -4.76
N VAL A 79 -14.10 -14.03 -4.61
CA VAL A 79 -14.86 -13.60 -3.43
C VAL A 79 -16.34 -13.60 -3.74
N PHE A 80 -17.12 -14.30 -2.92
CA PHE A 80 -18.58 -14.37 -2.98
C PHE A 80 -19.22 -13.62 -1.81
N THR A 81 -20.36 -13.02 -2.05
CA THR A 81 -21.15 -12.29 -1.05
C THR A 81 -22.63 -12.68 -1.08
N GLU A 82 -23.07 -13.39 -2.13
CA GLU A 82 -24.45 -13.81 -2.30
C GLU A 82 -24.71 -15.15 -1.61
N ALA A 83 -25.81 -15.25 -0.88
CA ALA A 83 -26.12 -16.41 -0.04
C ALA A 83 -26.05 -17.79 -0.76
N PRO A 84 -26.51 -17.96 -2.03
CA PRO A 84 -26.43 -19.25 -2.70
C PRO A 84 -24.99 -19.72 -2.94
N ASP A 85 -24.02 -18.82 -3.00
CA ASP A 85 -22.63 -19.16 -3.27
C ASP A 85 -21.86 -19.65 -2.03
N MET A 86 -22.48 -19.55 -0.84
CA MET A 86 -21.83 -19.96 0.41
C MET A 86 -21.47 -21.44 0.41
N ALA A 87 -22.37 -22.29 -0.08
CA ALA A 87 -22.17 -23.74 -0.10
C ALA A 87 -21.08 -24.18 -1.11
N THR A 88 -20.83 -23.38 -2.14
CA THR A 88 -19.83 -23.66 -3.18
C THR A 88 -18.45 -23.09 -2.86
N SER A 89 -18.34 -22.27 -1.82
CA SER A 89 -17.06 -21.69 -1.39
C SER A 89 -16.24 -22.69 -0.58
N GLU A 90 -14.92 -22.62 -0.69
CA GLU A 90 -14.02 -23.48 0.11
C GLU A 90 -13.92 -22.98 1.55
N VAL A 91 -14.01 -21.66 1.74
CA VAL A 91 -13.84 -21.02 3.04
C VAL A 91 -14.85 -19.89 3.21
N VAL A 92 -15.34 -19.74 4.44
CA VAL A 92 -16.23 -18.65 4.86
C VAL A 92 -15.50 -17.78 5.88
N LEU A 93 -15.33 -16.50 5.56
CA LEU A 93 -14.88 -15.47 6.48
C LEU A 93 -16.08 -14.72 7.05
N ASP A 94 -16.30 -14.88 8.34
CA ASP A 94 -17.41 -14.29 9.07
C ASP A 94 -16.91 -13.19 9.99
N VAL A 95 -17.19 -11.93 9.67
CA VAL A 95 -16.85 -10.77 10.50
C VAL A 95 -17.99 -10.51 11.48
N MET A 96 -17.83 -10.97 12.71
CA MET A 96 -18.87 -10.94 13.76
C MET A 96 -19.07 -9.56 14.37
N SER A 97 -18.00 -8.77 14.54
CA SER A 97 -18.12 -7.43 15.09
C SER A 97 -16.99 -6.52 14.63
N GLU A 98 -17.32 -5.24 14.45
CA GLU A 98 -16.41 -4.14 14.18
C GLU A 98 -16.71 -3.03 15.17
N VAL A 99 -15.75 -2.69 16.03
CA VAL A 99 -15.90 -1.64 17.05
C VAL A 99 -14.78 -0.61 16.91
N ARG A 100 -15.15 0.65 16.78
CA ARG A 100 -14.22 1.79 16.75
C ARG A 100 -14.21 2.46 18.11
N GLU A 101 -13.05 2.52 18.72
CA GLU A 101 -12.84 3.12 20.03
C GLU A 101 -11.92 4.34 19.91
N ARG A 102 -12.20 5.34 20.75
CA ARG A 102 -11.31 6.48 20.98
C ARG A 102 -10.81 6.39 22.41
N VAL A 103 -9.49 6.27 22.56
CA VAL A 103 -8.85 6.17 23.88
C VAL A 103 -7.98 7.39 24.08
N VAL A 104 -8.20 8.11 25.18
CA VAL A 104 -7.32 9.21 25.57
C VAL A 104 -5.99 8.63 26.04
N VAL A 105 -4.90 9.04 25.42
CA VAL A 105 -3.55 8.57 25.75
C VAL A 105 -2.64 9.67 26.28
N GLY A 106 -3.03 10.94 26.13
CA GLY A 106 -2.27 12.05 26.64
C GLY A 106 -3.18 13.19 27.13
N LEU A 107 -2.83 13.77 28.28
CA LEU A 107 -3.43 14.98 28.82
C LEU A 107 -2.36 16.08 28.92
N ASN A 108 -2.77 17.35 28.78
CA ASN A 108 -1.91 18.49 29.09
C ASN A 108 -1.87 18.75 30.60
N ALA A 109 -1.05 19.72 31.03
CA ALA A 109 -0.91 20.09 32.44
C ALA A 109 -2.23 20.62 33.09
N SER A 110 -3.19 21.05 32.27
CA SER A 110 -4.54 21.49 32.70
C SER A 110 -5.59 20.38 32.66
N GLY A 111 -5.21 19.14 32.41
CA GLY A 111 -6.10 17.97 32.34
C GLY A 111 -6.94 17.84 31.07
N GLN A 112 -6.67 18.67 30.05
CA GLN A 112 -7.37 18.58 28.77
C GLN A 112 -6.76 17.49 27.88
N VAL A 113 -7.59 16.84 27.08
CA VAL A 113 -7.16 15.83 26.13
C VAL A 113 -6.23 16.44 25.08
N ARG A 114 -5.02 15.94 25.00
CA ARG A 114 -4.02 16.32 24.00
C ARG A 114 -3.86 15.29 22.89
N GLU A 115 -3.93 14.03 23.27
CA GLU A 115 -3.69 12.93 22.34
C GLU A 115 -4.79 11.88 22.46
N LEU A 116 -5.29 11.45 21.29
CA LEU A 116 -6.28 10.39 21.15
C LEU A 116 -5.72 9.27 20.31
N GLN A 117 -5.87 8.05 20.77
CA GLN A 117 -5.62 6.84 19.98
C GLN A 117 -6.94 6.33 19.42
N LEU A 118 -7.01 6.19 18.10
CA LEU A 118 -8.11 5.52 17.43
C LEU A 118 -7.80 4.04 17.31
N ARG A 119 -8.68 3.18 17.82
CA ARG A 119 -8.56 1.71 17.75
C ARG A 119 -9.71 1.14 16.96
N LEU A 120 -9.40 0.21 16.05
CA LEU A 120 -10.38 -0.62 15.39
C LEU A 120 -10.23 -2.05 15.93
N LYS A 121 -11.26 -2.54 16.61
CA LYS A 121 -11.35 -3.93 17.09
C LYS A 121 -12.27 -4.72 16.17
N VAL A 122 -11.74 -5.77 15.59
CA VAL A 122 -12.48 -6.67 14.70
C VAL A 122 -12.46 -8.06 15.27
N LYS A 123 -13.65 -8.67 15.40
CA LYS A 123 -13.80 -10.10 15.71
C LYS A 123 -14.23 -10.82 14.45
N PHE A 124 -13.48 -11.82 14.04
CA PHE A 124 -13.80 -12.61 12.86
C PHE A 124 -13.57 -14.09 13.12
N ARG A 125 -14.17 -14.92 12.30
CA ARG A 125 -14.01 -16.37 12.30
C ARG A 125 -13.83 -16.85 10.86
N LEU A 126 -12.88 -17.74 10.66
CA LEU A 126 -12.69 -18.47 9.42
C LEU A 126 -13.18 -19.90 9.62
N ARG A 127 -14.02 -20.39 8.72
CA ARG A 127 -14.56 -21.74 8.77
C ARG A 127 -14.79 -22.32 7.38
N THR A 128 -14.89 -23.62 7.28
CA THR A 128 -15.41 -24.30 6.09
C THR A 128 -16.93 -24.19 6.03
N PRO A 129 -17.58 -24.09 4.85
CA PRO A 129 -19.02 -24.15 4.72
C PRO A 129 -19.53 -25.53 5.22
N GLN A 130 -20.62 -25.51 5.93
CA GLN A 130 -21.38 -26.70 6.37
C GLN A 130 -22.76 -26.65 5.77
#